data_af606fca5e71bd1d457e35c363a339db
#
_entry.id   af606fca5e71bd1d457e35c363a339db
#
_cell.length_a   1.000
_cell.length_b   1.000
_cell.length_c   1.000
_cell.angle_alpha   90.00
_cell.angle_beta   90.00
_cell.angle_gamma   90.00
#
_symmetry.space_group_name_H-M   'P 1'
#
loop_
_entity.id
_entity.type
_entity.pdbx_description
1 polymer ?
#
loop_
_entity_poly.entity_id
_entity_poly.type
_entity_poly.pdbx_seq_one_letter_code
_entity_poly.pdbx_strand_id
1 'polypeptide(L)'
;FIVVNPEEQPRHYKSVISKVEMDLPDNPMRYTAMPDAPSKQGIWGEAGINEVNVAMSATETITSNPRVLGADPLVPGGIGEEDYVTIVLPYIRSAREGVKRLGMLHEQFGTYEMNGIGLQDKDEIWWFESIGGHHWIAKRVPDDRYVVVPNQLGIDYLDLVDAFGEQASCMCSADLLEFITENHLDLVRHEDGYCLKNERAFDVRAAFGSHDDSDHTYNTCRAWFMERYLNPNTYLWDGEDADFTPESDDLPWSMVPEKLITVEDVKYVLSAHYQGTPYDPYAKHGCHPKKNKYRVIGINRNNFVAL
;
A
#
# COMPACT_ATOMS: atom_id res chain seq x y z
N PHE A 1 -6.97 -20.55 -7.60
CA PHE A 1 -6.68 -20.42 -6.16
C PHE A 1 -6.45 -21.78 -5.54
N ILE A 2 -5.78 -21.78 -4.38
CA ILE A 2 -5.51 -22.98 -3.58
C ILE A 2 -6.18 -22.85 -2.21
N VAL A 3 -6.36 -24.01 -1.55
CA VAL A 3 -6.73 -24.08 -0.14
C VAL A 3 -5.51 -24.62 0.60
N VAL A 4 -5.10 -23.96 1.67
CA VAL A 4 -3.99 -24.38 2.52
C VAL A 4 -4.56 -24.77 3.89
N ASN A 5 -4.50 -26.06 4.21
CA ASN A 5 -5.02 -26.58 5.46
C ASN A 5 -4.00 -26.43 6.61
N PRO A 6 -4.44 -26.42 7.88
CA PRO A 6 -3.53 -26.27 9.02
C PRO A 6 -2.36 -27.27 9.07
N GLU A 7 -2.60 -28.50 8.69
CA GLU A 7 -1.61 -29.58 8.68
C GLU A 7 -0.57 -29.46 7.56
N GLU A 8 -0.87 -28.64 6.54
CA GLU A 8 0.03 -28.37 5.41
C GLU A 8 0.98 -27.18 5.67
N GLN A 9 0.73 -26.44 6.76
CA GLN A 9 1.47 -25.24 7.08
C GLN A 9 2.70 -25.52 7.94
N PRO A 10 3.87 -24.95 7.61
CA PRO A 10 5.11 -25.19 8.38
C PRO A 10 5.00 -24.54 9.77
N ARG A 11 5.58 -25.21 10.79
CA ARG A 11 5.81 -24.56 12.09
C ARG A 11 7.13 -23.78 12.11
N HIS A 12 8.12 -24.25 11.38
CA HIS A 12 9.34 -23.53 11.10
C HIS A 12 9.29 -23.06 9.65
N TYR A 13 9.11 -21.77 9.47
CA TYR A 13 9.01 -21.13 8.16
C TYR A 13 10.40 -20.73 7.68
N LYS A 14 10.65 -20.98 6.40
CA LYS A 14 11.82 -20.49 5.68
C LYS A 14 11.38 -19.97 4.32
N SER A 15 11.62 -18.68 4.07
CA SER A 15 11.35 -18.09 2.77
C SER A 15 12.18 -18.75 1.66
N VAL A 16 11.56 -18.87 0.50
CA VAL A 16 12.23 -19.43 -0.69
C VAL A 16 13.14 -18.38 -1.35
N ILE A 17 12.78 -17.10 -1.27
CA ILE A 17 13.48 -16.00 -1.93
C ILE A 17 14.33 -15.22 -0.93
N SER A 18 13.70 -14.57 0.04
CA SER A 18 14.39 -13.72 1.03
C SER A 18 15.30 -14.52 1.97
N LYS A 19 14.93 -15.79 2.22
CA LYS A 19 15.57 -16.71 3.17
C LYS A 19 15.37 -16.33 4.63
N VAL A 20 14.44 -15.44 4.94
CA VAL A 20 14.04 -15.20 6.33
C VAL A 20 13.55 -16.51 6.96
N GLU A 21 13.94 -16.76 8.19
CA GLU A 21 13.54 -17.94 8.95
C GLU A 21 12.89 -17.52 10.26
N MET A 22 11.77 -18.17 10.60
CA MET A 22 11.06 -17.90 11.84
C MET A 22 10.20 -19.09 12.28
N ASP A 23 9.98 -19.20 13.57
CA ASP A 23 8.98 -20.12 14.11
C ASP A 23 7.61 -19.45 14.08
N LEU A 24 6.65 -20.13 13.50
CA LEU A 24 5.27 -19.66 13.39
C LEU A 24 4.45 -20.19 14.57
N PRO A 25 3.41 -19.45 15.00
CA PRO A 25 2.54 -19.90 16.09
C PRO A 25 1.90 -21.25 15.81
N ASP A 26 1.59 -21.99 16.88
CA ASP A 26 0.78 -23.20 16.79
C ASP A 26 -0.65 -22.87 16.35
N ASN A 27 -1.33 -23.89 15.80
CA ASN A 27 -2.74 -23.82 15.42
C ASN A 27 -3.07 -22.74 14.37
N PRO A 28 -2.40 -22.74 13.20
CA PRO A 28 -2.78 -21.87 12.10
C PRO A 28 -4.18 -22.18 11.62
N MET A 29 -4.90 -21.15 11.18
CA MET A 29 -6.17 -21.31 10.51
C MET A 29 -5.99 -21.76 9.06
N ARG A 30 -6.99 -22.45 8.52
CA ARG A 30 -7.09 -22.71 7.09
C ARG A 30 -7.28 -21.37 6.36
N TYR A 31 -6.68 -21.26 5.19
CA TYR A 31 -6.90 -20.10 4.32
C TYR A 31 -6.94 -20.51 2.85
N THR A 32 -7.51 -19.63 2.03
CA THR A 32 -7.39 -19.71 0.58
C THR A 32 -6.43 -18.63 0.10
N ALA A 33 -5.68 -18.94 -0.94
CA ALA A 33 -4.79 -17.97 -1.56
C ALA A 33 -4.77 -18.12 -3.07
N MET A 34 -4.39 -17.05 -3.75
CA MET A 34 -4.01 -17.07 -5.15
C MET A 34 -2.49 -17.15 -5.23
N PRO A 35 -1.91 -18.28 -5.59
CA PRO A 35 -0.46 -18.43 -5.69
C PRO A 35 0.08 -17.81 -6.97
N ASP A 36 1.32 -17.35 -6.94
CA ASP A 36 2.04 -16.99 -8.15
C ASP A 36 2.29 -18.21 -9.06
N ALA A 37 2.48 -17.95 -10.36
CA ALA A 37 2.59 -18.98 -11.38
C ALA A 37 3.83 -19.91 -11.23
N PRO A 38 5.04 -19.44 -10.85
CA PRO A 38 6.20 -20.28 -10.67
C PRO A 38 6.19 -21.07 -9.36
N SER A 39 5.66 -22.29 -9.35
CA SER A 39 5.53 -23.13 -8.14
C SER A 39 6.84 -23.37 -7.37
N LYS A 40 8.01 -23.22 -8.00
CA LYS A 40 9.31 -23.33 -7.36
C LYS A 40 9.67 -22.15 -6.44
N GLN A 41 8.89 -21.10 -6.47
CA GLN A 41 9.03 -19.93 -5.58
C GLN A 41 8.14 -20.04 -4.32
N GLY A 42 7.60 -21.22 -4.04
CA GLY A 42 6.69 -21.46 -2.92
C GLY A 42 5.24 -21.12 -3.27
N ILE A 43 4.44 -20.83 -2.25
CA ILE A 43 3.04 -20.43 -2.45
C ILE A 43 2.97 -19.01 -3.02
N TRP A 44 3.78 -18.10 -2.53
CA TRP A 44 3.74 -16.67 -2.88
C TRP A 44 2.30 -16.20 -3.10
N GLY A 45 1.55 -16.06 -2.03
CA GLY A 45 0.13 -15.72 -2.12
C GLY A 45 -0.07 -14.25 -2.49
N GLU A 46 -0.69 -14.00 -3.65
CA GLU A 46 -1.05 -12.66 -4.12
C GLU A 46 -2.17 -12.02 -3.29
N ALA A 47 -3.08 -12.84 -2.82
CA ALA A 47 -4.17 -12.47 -1.93
C ALA A 47 -4.73 -13.72 -1.26
N GLY A 48 -5.39 -13.56 -0.12
CA GLY A 48 -6.00 -14.69 0.57
C GLY A 48 -7.11 -14.29 1.52
N ILE A 49 -7.90 -15.30 1.91
CA ILE A 49 -8.97 -15.17 2.92
C ILE A 49 -8.85 -16.37 3.85
N ASN A 50 -8.83 -16.12 5.16
CA ASN A 50 -8.82 -17.18 6.16
C ASN A 50 -10.23 -17.64 6.57
N GLU A 51 -10.33 -18.71 7.35
CA GLU A 51 -11.60 -19.35 7.72
C GLU A 51 -12.50 -18.49 8.62
N VAL A 52 -12.01 -17.39 9.16
CA VAL A 52 -12.81 -16.41 9.92
C VAL A 52 -13.12 -15.14 9.10
N ASN A 53 -12.97 -15.22 7.78
CA ASN A 53 -13.26 -14.14 6.83
C ASN A 53 -12.42 -12.87 7.03
N VAL A 54 -11.18 -13.01 7.43
CA VAL A 54 -10.20 -11.93 7.27
C VAL A 54 -9.53 -12.10 5.92
N ALA A 55 -9.56 -11.04 5.11
CA ALA A 55 -8.88 -10.99 3.82
C ALA A 55 -7.59 -10.17 3.94
N MET A 56 -6.60 -10.54 3.14
CA MET A 56 -5.33 -9.86 3.03
C MET A 56 -4.90 -9.84 1.57
N SER A 57 -4.48 -8.69 1.06
CA SER A 57 -3.74 -8.64 -0.20
C SER A 57 -2.32 -9.16 0.02
N ALA A 58 -1.68 -9.59 -1.06
CA ALA A 58 -0.23 -9.57 -1.11
C ALA A 58 0.23 -8.12 -1.07
N THR A 59 1.26 -7.80 -1.70
CA THR A 59 1.89 -6.51 -1.54
C THR A 59 1.80 -5.70 -2.81
N GLU A 60 1.79 -4.42 -2.65
CA GLU A 60 2.15 -3.47 -3.69
C GLU A 60 3.54 -2.94 -3.35
N THR A 61 4.55 -3.26 -4.17
CA THR A 61 5.91 -2.73 -3.96
C THR A 61 5.89 -1.21 -4.01
N ILE A 62 6.33 -0.58 -2.93
CA ILE A 62 6.38 0.87 -2.78
C ILE A 62 7.81 1.35 -2.57
N THR A 63 8.03 2.66 -2.58
CA THR A 63 9.36 3.24 -2.38
C THR A 63 9.33 4.43 -1.45
N SER A 64 10.31 4.51 -0.56
CA SER A 64 10.59 5.71 0.23
C SER A 64 11.71 6.53 -0.39
N ASN A 65 11.78 7.80 0.02
CA ASN A 65 12.86 8.66 -0.41
C ASN A 65 14.24 8.20 0.16
N PRO A 66 15.35 8.62 -0.49
CA PRO A 66 16.69 8.16 -0.09
C PRO A 66 17.10 8.53 1.34
N ARG A 67 16.52 9.57 1.94
CA ARG A 67 16.85 9.97 3.32
C ARG A 67 16.30 8.97 4.33
N VAL A 68 15.09 8.49 4.12
CA VAL A 68 14.48 7.45 4.92
C VAL A 68 15.28 6.16 4.79
N LEU A 69 15.58 5.73 3.56
CA LEU A 69 16.35 4.51 3.31
C LEU A 69 17.81 4.62 3.80
N GLY A 70 18.33 5.83 3.93
CA GLY A 70 19.64 6.08 4.55
C GLY A 70 19.61 5.95 6.06
N ALA A 71 18.48 6.26 6.70
CA ALA A 71 18.26 6.18 8.15
C ALA A 71 17.81 4.78 8.60
N ASP A 72 16.98 4.10 7.79
CA ASP A 72 16.49 2.74 8.02
C ASP A 72 16.64 1.92 6.73
N PRO A 73 17.85 1.39 6.46
CA PRO A 73 18.12 0.63 5.25
C PRO A 73 17.32 -0.68 5.18
N LEU A 74 16.95 -1.07 3.97
CA LEU A 74 16.36 -2.39 3.71
C LEU A 74 17.28 -3.50 4.23
N VAL A 75 16.68 -4.55 4.78
CA VAL A 75 17.38 -5.65 5.46
C VAL A 75 17.60 -6.82 4.50
N PRO A 76 18.84 -7.08 4.05
CA PRO A 76 19.11 -8.25 3.23
C PRO A 76 18.73 -9.54 3.96
N GLY A 77 17.80 -10.31 3.39
CA GLY A 77 17.23 -11.50 4.03
C GLY A 77 16.07 -11.23 4.99
N GLY A 78 15.56 -10.01 5.04
CA GLY A 78 14.31 -9.67 5.69
C GLY A 78 13.08 -10.23 4.96
N ILE A 79 11.91 -9.91 5.45
CA ILE A 79 10.62 -10.36 4.89
C ILE A 79 10.42 -9.75 3.50
N GLY A 80 9.82 -10.50 2.59
CA GLY A 80 9.41 -10.04 1.27
C GLY A 80 7.95 -10.32 0.96
N GLU A 81 7.51 -9.86 -0.20
CA GLU A 81 6.09 -10.02 -0.61
C GLU A 81 5.67 -11.49 -0.71
N GLU A 82 6.58 -12.39 -1.04
CA GLU A 82 6.32 -13.82 -1.11
C GLU A 82 5.92 -14.44 0.22
N ASP A 83 6.27 -13.79 1.35
CA ASP A 83 6.12 -14.33 2.69
C ASP A 83 4.80 -13.96 3.37
N TYR A 84 4.31 -12.73 3.13
CA TYR A 84 3.30 -12.07 3.97
C TYR A 84 2.01 -12.87 4.17
N VAL A 85 1.39 -13.38 3.10
CA VAL A 85 0.14 -14.12 3.23
C VAL A 85 0.33 -15.38 4.08
N THR A 86 1.45 -16.07 3.91
CA THR A 86 1.76 -17.30 4.63
C THR A 86 2.05 -17.06 6.12
N ILE A 87 2.78 -15.98 6.46
CA ILE A 87 3.22 -15.73 7.84
C ILE A 87 2.23 -14.90 8.66
N VAL A 88 1.24 -14.28 8.00
CA VAL A 88 0.27 -13.39 8.67
C VAL A 88 -1.14 -13.97 8.67
N LEU A 89 -1.70 -14.25 7.50
CA LEU A 89 -3.12 -14.55 7.33
C LEU A 89 -3.65 -15.72 8.18
N PRO A 90 -2.91 -16.84 8.37
CA PRO A 90 -3.37 -17.94 9.20
C PRO A 90 -3.46 -17.65 10.70
N TYR A 91 -2.91 -16.52 11.15
CA TYR A 91 -2.71 -16.22 12.57
C TYR A 91 -3.47 -14.99 13.06
N ILE A 92 -4.37 -14.46 12.25
CA ILE A 92 -5.12 -13.22 12.56
C ILE A 92 -6.62 -13.46 12.49
N ARG A 93 -7.37 -12.83 13.39
CA ARG A 93 -8.83 -12.93 13.48
C ARG A 93 -9.55 -11.62 13.15
N SER A 94 -8.80 -10.57 12.89
CA SER A 94 -9.30 -9.27 12.43
C SER A 94 -8.25 -8.55 11.59
N ALA A 95 -8.68 -7.57 10.80
CA ALA A 95 -7.79 -6.71 10.04
C ALA A 95 -6.80 -5.98 10.96
N ARG A 96 -7.28 -5.50 12.11
CA ARG A 96 -6.48 -4.83 13.15
C ARG A 96 -5.40 -5.74 13.75
N GLU A 97 -5.71 -7.01 14.02
CA GLU A 97 -4.70 -7.98 14.44
C GLU A 97 -3.66 -8.20 13.34
N GLY A 98 -4.07 -8.16 12.09
CA GLY A 98 -3.18 -8.25 10.94
C GLY A 98 -2.17 -7.10 10.89
N VAL A 99 -2.62 -5.86 11.09
CA VAL A 99 -1.72 -4.70 11.17
C VAL A 99 -0.70 -4.86 12.29
N LYS A 100 -1.15 -5.24 13.49
CA LYS A 100 -0.27 -5.44 14.65
C LYS A 100 0.75 -6.56 14.42
N ARG A 101 0.31 -7.65 13.79
CA ARG A 101 1.22 -8.77 13.47
C ARG A 101 2.24 -8.37 12.40
N LEU A 102 1.83 -7.67 11.36
CA LEU A 102 2.75 -7.12 10.34
C LEU A 102 3.79 -6.22 10.97
N GLY A 103 3.35 -5.24 11.79
CA GLY A 103 4.25 -4.32 12.48
C GLY A 103 5.29 -5.05 13.34
N MET A 104 4.84 -5.98 14.18
CA MET A 104 5.73 -6.81 15.00
C MET A 104 6.75 -7.57 14.17
N LEU A 105 6.34 -8.16 13.06
CA LEU A 105 7.23 -8.91 12.17
C LEU A 105 8.24 -7.99 11.48
N HIS A 106 7.81 -6.81 11.04
CA HIS A 106 8.70 -5.79 10.46
C HIS A 106 9.74 -5.31 11.46
N GLU A 107 9.34 -4.98 12.69
CA GLU A 107 10.25 -4.54 13.75
C GLU A 107 11.27 -5.62 14.14
N GLN A 108 10.87 -6.89 14.06
CA GLN A 108 11.73 -8.01 14.47
C GLN A 108 12.69 -8.50 13.39
N PHE A 109 12.20 -8.63 12.15
CA PHE A 109 12.94 -9.28 11.06
C PHE A 109 13.39 -8.31 9.97
N GLY A 110 12.79 -7.14 9.92
CA GLY A 110 12.95 -6.20 8.83
C GLY A 110 12.39 -6.72 7.49
N THR A 111 12.46 -5.86 6.49
CA THR A 111 12.06 -6.20 5.12
C THR A 111 13.19 -5.92 4.12
N TYR A 112 13.32 -6.77 3.09
CA TYR A 112 14.31 -6.51 2.04
C TYR A 112 13.75 -5.62 0.91
N GLU A 113 12.45 -5.40 0.90
CA GLU A 113 11.73 -4.52 -0.01
C GLU A 113 10.56 -3.87 0.71
N MET A 114 10.14 -2.71 0.24
CA MET A 114 9.05 -1.97 0.87
C MET A 114 7.72 -2.37 0.24
N ASN A 115 6.68 -2.47 1.08
CA ASN A 115 5.40 -3.01 0.67
C ASN A 115 4.22 -2.25 1.27
N GLY A 116 3.16 -2.10 0.46
CA GLY A 116 1.83 -1.72 0.90
C GLY A 116 0.90 -2.93 0.94
N ILE A 117 0.13 -3.09 2.01
CA ILE A 117 -0.68 -4.29 2.27
C ILE A 117 -2.08 -3.90 2.72
N GLY A 118 -3.09 -4.40 2.02
CA GLY A 118 -4.48 -4.28 2.41
C GLY A 118 -4.90 -5.41 3.34
N LEU A 119 -5.63 -5.07 4.40
CA LEU A 119 -6.22 -6.01 5.35
C LEU A 119 -7.68 -5.64 5.55
N GLN A 120 -8.56 -6.63 5.52
CA GLN A 120 -9.98 -6.36 5.73
C GLN A 120 -10.66 -7.50 6.50
N ASP A 121 -11.62 -7.12 7.31
CA ASP A 121 -12.62 -8.02 7.89
C ASP A 121 -14.03 -7.44 7.69
N LYS A 122 -15.03 -7.96 8.42
CA LYS A 122 -16.41 -7.47 8.31
C LYS A 122 -16.65 -6.07 8.88
N ASP A 123 -15.72 -5.55 9.70
CA ASP A 123 -15.89 -4.32 10.47
C ASP A 123 -14.92 -3.21 10.02
N GLU A 124 -13.71 -3.57 9.55
CA GLU A 124 -12.65 -2.60 9.25
C GLU A 124 -11.88 -2.98 7.98
N ILE A 125 -11.39 -1.95 7.29
CA ILE A 125 -10.36 -2.04 6.24
C ILE A 125 -9.16 -1.24 6.72
N TRP A 126 -7.97 -1.82 6.64
CA TRP A 126 -6.70 -1.21 6.98
C TRP A 126 -5.74 -1.26 5.81
N TRP A 127 -4.99 -0.20 5.64
CA TRP A 127 -3.87 -0.14 4.73
C TRP A 127 -2.59 0.05 5.53
N PHE A 128 -1.63 -0.83 5.30
CA PHE A 128 -0.32 -0.86 5.94
C PHE A 128 0.74 -0.49 4.90
N GLU A 129 1.70 0.35 5.28
CA GLU A 129 2.87 0.71 4.47
C GLU A 129 4.15 0.55 5.29
N SER A 130 5.13 -0.22 4.77
CA SER A 130 6.48 -0.16 5.29
C SER A 130 7.15 1.13 4.83
N ILE A 131 7.93 1.78 5.72
CA ILE A 131 8.60 3.05 5.44
C ILE A 131 10.07 2.83 5.12
N GLY A 132 10.70 1.95 5.84
CA GLY A 132 12.11 1.56 5.68
C GLY A 132 12.29 0.08 5.92
N GLY A 133 13.46 -0.30 6.37
CA GLY A 133 13.77 -1.70 6.71
C GLY A 133 12.93 -2.25 7.87
N HIS A 134 12.59 -1.40 8.86
CA HIS A 134 11.88 -1.83 10.07
C HIS A 134 10.67 -0.96 10.41
N HIS A 135 10.66 0.32 10.01
CA HIS A 135 9.58 1.24 10.33
C HIS A 135 8.37 1.05 9.40
N TRP A 136 7.21 1.33 9.95
CA TRP A 136 5.93 1.14 9.27
C TRP A 136 4.86 2.10 9.79
N ILE A 137 3.85 2.34 8.97
CA ILE A 137 2.61 3.04 9.30
C ILE A 137 1.42 2.24 8.81
N ALA A 138 0.26 2.44 9.44
CA ALA A 138 -1.00 1.91 8.96
C ALA A 138 -2.16 2.86 9.27
N LYS A 139 -3.12 2.90 8.36
CA LYS A 139 -4.30 3.77 8.49
C LYS A 139 -5.57 3.01 8.14
N ARG A 140 -6.59 3.16 8.99
CA ARG A 140 -7.92 2.62 8.74
C ARG A 140 -8.59 3.41 7.60
N VAL A 141 -9.13 2.71 6.64
CA VAL A 141 -9.97 3.32 5.60
C VAL A 141 -11.30 3.72 6.22
N PRO A 142 -11.74 4.98 6.12
CA PRO A 142 -13.06 5.38 6.62
C PRO A 142 -14.18 4.63 5.90
N ASP A 143 -15.28 4.32 6.60
CA ASP A 143 -16.35 3.44 6.12
C ASP A 143 -17.09 3.95 4.88
N ASP A 144 -17.06 5.26 4.65
CA ASP A 144 -17.71 5.94 3.52
C ASP A 144 -16.74 6.31 2.38
N ARG A 145 -15.49 5.82 2.43
CA ARG A 145 -14.43 6.20 1.49
C ARG A 145 -13.83 5.01 0.76
N TYR A 146 -13.24 5.31 -0.37
CA TYR A 146 -12.32 4.40 -1.06
C TYR A 146 -10.90 4.94 -1.02
N VAL A 147 -9.94 4.08 -1.28
CA VAL A 147 -8.52 4.40 -1.46
C VAL A 147 -8.03 3.89 -2.80
N VAL A 148 -7.06 4.60 -3.37
CA VAL A 148 -6.32 4.18 -4.55
C VAL A 148 -4.84 4.26 -4.23
N VAL A 149 -4.15 3.14 -4.27
CA VAL A 149 -2.71 3.09 -3.94
C VAL A 149 -1.97 2.42 -5.09
N PRO A 150 -1.15 3.17 -5.84
CA PRO A 150 -0.22 2.62 -6.82
C PRO A 150 1.09 2.19 -6.14
N ASN A 151 2.13 1.87 -6.91
CA ASN A 151 3.46 1.47 -6.40
C ASN A 151 4.23 2.61 -5.72
N GLN A 152 3.58 3.37 -4.84
CA GLN A 152 4.19 4.44 -4.05
C GLN A 152 3.47 4.56 -2.71
N LEU A 153 4.09 5.22 -1.73
CA LEU A 153 3.45 5.55 -0.46
C LEU A 153 2.16 6.35 -0.72
N GLY A 154 1.04 5.83 -0.27
CA GLY A 154 -0.30 6.38 -0.53
C GLY A 154 -0.85 7.20 0.62
N ILE A 155 -0.63 6.78 1.88
CA ILE A 155 -1.13 7.50 3.05
C ILE A 155 -0.61 8.93 3.02
N ASP A 156 -1.53 9.90 3.02
CA ASP A 156 -1.22 11.33 3.01
C ASP A 156 -0.86 11.85 4.39
N TYR A 157 -1.80 11.75 5.34
CA TYR A 157 -1.64 12.24 6.70
C TYR A 157 -1.88 11.15 7.72
N LEU A 158 -1.08 11.16 8.80
CA LEU A 158 -1.20 10.28 9.95
C LEU A 158 -1.50 11.10 11.21
N ASP A 159 -2.47 10.67 12.01
CA ASP A 159 -2.67 11.19 13.37
C ASP A 159 -1.73 10.45 14.32
N LEU A 160 -0.59 11.07 14.65
CA LEU A 160 0.40 10.49 15.53
C LEU A 160 -0.11 10.40 16.97
N VAL A 161 -1.02 11.31 17.38
CA VAL A 161 -1.63 11.25 18.72
C VAL A 161 -2.49 9.99 18.86
N ASP A 162 -3.26 9.66 17.81
CA ASP A 162 -4.04 8.41 17.77
C ASP A 162 -3.11 7.19 17.65
N ALA A 163 -2.10 7.24 16.76
CA ALA A 163 -1.19 6.13 16.53
C ALA A 163 -0.42 5.69 17.78
N PHE A 164 0.01 6.64 18.61
CA PHE A 164 0.66 6.37 19.90
C PHE A 164 -0.31 6.25 21.09
N GLY A 165 -1.60 6.51 20.87
CA GLY A 165 -2.64 6.51 21.90
C GLY A 165 -3.62 5.35 21.73
N GLU A 166 -4.86 5.67 21.31
CA GLU A 166 -5.97 4.71 21.24
C GLU A 166 -5.89 3.79 20.04
N GLN A 167 -5.13 4.16 19.01
CA GLN A 167 -4.99 3.40 17.76
C GLN A 167 -6.35 3.13 17.09
N ALA A 168 -7.24 4.09 17.15
CA ALA A 168 -8.58 3.95 16.59
C ALA A 168 -8.56 3.90 15.05
N SER A 169 -7.73 4.74 14.44
CA SER A 169 -7.63 4.90 12.99
C SER A 169 -6.20 4.89 12.43
N CYS A 170 -5.19 5.04 13.28
CA CYS A 170 -3.78 5.07 12.90
C CYS A 170 -2.95 4.17 13.81
N MET A 171 -1.96 3.51 13.24
CA MET A 171 -0.93 2.74 13.95
C MET A 171 0.42 2.97 13.29
N CYS A 172 1.50 2.78 14.04
CA CYS A 172 2.87 2.91 13.53
C CYS A 172 3.86 2.14 14.39
N SER A 173 5.11 2.03 13.93
CA SER A 173 6.23 1.54 14.73
C SER A 173 6.36 2.31 16.04
N ALA A 174 6.73 1.62 17.11
CA ALA A 174 6.74 2.17 18.46
C ALA A 174 7.68 3.37 18.63
N ASP A 175 8.73 3.44 17.85
CA ASP A 175 9.78 4.46 17.86
C ASP A 175 9.69 5.46 16.69
N LEU A 176 8.59 5.46 15.91
CA LEU A 176 8.46 6.30 14.72
C LEU A 176 8.71 7.78 14.98
N LEU A 177 8.23 8.31 16.12
CA LEU A 177 8.42 9.72 16.48
C LEU A 177 9.90 10.05 16.72
N GLU A 178 10.61 9.16 17.41
CA GLU A 178 12.05 9.26 17.64
C GLU A 178 12.81 9.18 16.32
N PHE A 179 12.47 8.20 15.47
CA PHE A 179 13.02 8.03 14.13
C PHE A 179 12.88 9.29 13.27
N ILE A 180 11.68 9.91 13.24
CA ILE A 180 11.42 11.15 12.50
C ILE A 180 12.30 12.28 13.03
N THR A 181 12.34 12.43 14.37
CA THR A 181 13.01 13.57 15.04
C THR A 181 14.52 13.48 14.90
N GLU A 182 15.11 12.32 15.19
CA GLU A 182 16.57 12.11 15.14
C GLU A 182 17.14 12.22 13.74
N ASN A 183 16.37 11.80 12.73
CA ASN A 183 16.78 11.82 11.34
C ASN A 183 16.25 13.04 10.55
N HIS A 184 15.59 13.99 11.23
CA HIS A 184 15.05 15.21 10.63
C HIS A 184 14.17 14.94 9.40
N LEU A 185 13.30 13.94 9.50
CA LEU A 185 12.46 13.50 8.38
C LEU A 185 11.19 14.33 8.19
N ASP A 186 10.82 15.17 9.15
CA ASP A 186 9.67 16.06 9.09
C ASP A 186 9.82 17.23 8.09
N LEU A 187 11.01 17.44 7.56
CA LEU A 187 11.36 18.48 6.58
C LEU A 187 11.13 19.92 7.06
N VAL A 188 10.74 20.12 8.29
CA VAL A 188 10.42 21.45 8.81
C VAL A 188 11.54 21.94 9.71
N ARG A 189 12.18 23.05 9.32
CA ARG A 189 13.14 23.76 10.15
C ARG A 189 12.41 24.78 11.03
N HIS A 190 12.49 24.63 12.33
CA HIS A 190 11.95 25.55 13.31
C HIS A 190 13.06 26.39 13.95
N GLU A 191 12.75 27.63 14.32
CA GLU A 191 13.71 28.53 15.00
C GLU A 191 14.16 27.96 16.37
N ASP A 192 13.29 27.20 17.04
CA ASP A 192 13.51 26.60 18.37
C ASP A 192 13.91 25.11 18.32
N GLY A 193 14.31 24.61 17.15
CA GLY A 193 14.61 23.19 16.93
C GLY A 193 13.55 22.46 16.09
N TYR A 194 13.75 21.17 15.90
CA TYR A 194 12.79 20.36 15.17
C TYR A 194 11.64 19.98 16.09
N CYS A 195 10.44 20.39 15.74
CA CYS A 195 9.22 19.88 16.36
C CYS A 195 8.21 19.56 15.26
N LEU A 196 7.46 18.48 15.44
CA LEU A 196 6.40 18.15 14.50
C LEU A 196 5.31 19.21 14.56
N LYS A 197 5.11 19.91 13.42
CA LYS A 197 3.91 20.72 13.29
C LYS A 197 2.74 19.78 13.04
N ASN A 198 1.69 19.95 13.81
CA ASN A 198 0.44 19.24 13.60
C ASN A 198 0.56 17.70 13.71
N GLU A 199 0.86 17.22 14.91
CA GLU A 199 0.93 15.78 15.21
C GLU A 199 -0.35 15.01 14.84
N ARG A 200 -1.52 15.68 14.75
CA ARG A 200 -2.79 15.08 14.34
C ARG A 200 -2.98 14.98 12.82
N ALA A 201 -2.12 15.61 12.05
CA ALA A 201 -2.13 15.53 10.60
C ALA A 201 -0.70 15.67 10.07
N PHE A 202 0.17 14.76 10.50
CA PHE A 202 1.55 14.70 10.03
C PHE A 202 1.57 14.18 8.59
N ASP A 203 2.15 14.95 7.68
CA ASP A 203 2.26 14.61 6.27
C ASP A 203 3.34 13.54 6.06
N VAL A 204 2.93 12.28 6.14
CA VAL A 204 3.82 11.12 6.02
C VAL A 204 4.27 10.91 4.58
N ARG A 205 3.45 11.26 3.59
CA ARG A 205 3.80 11.14 2.18
C ARG A 205 4.92 12.11 1.80
N ALA A 206 4.80 13.38 2.20
CA ALA A 206 5.86 14.36 1.99
C ALA A 206 7.14 14.02 2.75
N ALA A 207 7.01 13.47 3.97
CA ALA A 207 8.17 13.11 4.79
C ALA A 207 8.91 11.86 4.27
N PHE A 208 8.18 10.83 3.84
CA PHE A 208 8.74 9.51 3.57
C PHE A 208 8.68 9.11 2.09
N GLY A 209 7.70 9.58 1.32
CA GLY A 209 7.46 9.17 -0.05
C GLY A 209 8.57 9.59 -1.02
N SER A 210 8.68 8.89 -2.11
CA SER A 210 9.39 9.32 -3.30
C SER A 210 8.48 10.22 -4.14
N HIS A 211 9.07 11.21 -4.80
CA HIS A 211 8.38 12.20 -5.65
C HIS A 211 9.24 12.50 -6.87
N ASP A 212 9.71 11.46 -7.54
CA ASP A 212 10.57 11.59 -8.70
C ASP A 212 9.80 11.46 -10.03
N ASP A 213 10.47 11.76 -11.13
CA ASP A 213 9.87 11.65 -12.47
C ASP A 213 9.41 10.23 -12.82
N SER A 214 9.99 9.21 -12.16
CA SER A 214 9.55 7.83 -12.31
C SER A 214 8.18 7.62 -11.69
N ASP A 215 7.94 8.15 -10.50
CA ASP A 215 6.63 8.10 -9.85
C ASP A 215 5.56 8.82 -10.69
N HIS A 216 5.87 10.00 -11.20
CA HIS A 216 4.94 10.76 -12.05
C HIS A 216 4.55 10.00 -13.33
N THR A 217 5.45 9.23 -13.90
CA THR A 217 5.18 8.46 -15.13
C THR A 217 4.60 7.08 -14.89
N TYR A 218 4.86 6.50 -13.72
CA TYR A 218 4.48 5.12 -13.40
C TYR A 218 3.33 5.02 -12.41
N ASN A 219 3.30 5.85 -11.37
CA ASN A 219 2.45 5.73 -10.19
C ASN A 219 1.30 6.74 -10.14
N THR A 220 1.63 7.99 -9.89
CA THR A 220 0.67 9.09 -9.63
C THR A 220 -0.40 9.21 -10.70
N CYS A 221 -0.01 9.06 -11.96
CA CYS A 221 -0.94 9.10 -13.09
C CYS A 221 -2.04 8.02 -13.06
N ARG A 222 -1.75 6.85 -12.48
CA ARG A 222 -2.73 5.76 -12.34
C ARG A 222 -3.76 6.11 -11.27
N ALA A 223 -3.31 6.63 -10.11
CA ALA A 223 -4.20 7.10 -9.06
C ALA A 223 -5.09 8.24 -9.57
N TRP A 224 -4.51 9.27 -10.19
CA TRP A 224 -5.24 10.36 -10.81
C TRP A 224 -6.38 9.90 -11.73
N PHE A 225 -6.14 8.92 -12.59
CA PHE A 225 -7.17 8.45 -13.51
C PHE A 225 -8.33 7.74 -12.78
N MET A 226 -8.02 6.91 -11.78
CA MET A 226 -9.04 6.21 -11.01
C MET A 226 -9.90 7.20 -10.20
N GLU A 227 -9.27 8.14 -9.54
CA GLU A 227 -9.94 9.18 -8.75
C GLU A 227 -10.80 10.10 -9.63
N ARG A 228 -10.27 10.53 -10.77
CA ARG A 228 -11.01 11.28 -11.78
C ARG A 228 -12.26 10.56 -12.28
N TYR A 229 -12.19 9.23 -12.41
CA TYR A 229 -13.34 8.43 -12.82
C TYR A 229 -14.40 8.30 -11.72
N LEU A 230 -13.97 8.09 -10.48
CA LEU A 230 -14.87 7.88 -9.35
C LEU A 230 -15.45 9.18 -8.78
N ASN A 231 -14.73 10.28 -8.94
CA ASN A 231 -15.09 11.62 -8.45
C ASN A 231 -14.97 12.71 -9.54
N PRO A 232 -15.69 12.59 -10.67
CA PRO A 232 -15.48 13.46 -11.83
C PRO A 232 -15.84 14.95 -11.59
N ASN A 233 -16.61 15.28 -10.57
CA ASN A 233 -17.06 16.64 -10.28
C ASN A 233 -16.56 17.19 -8.93
N THR A 234 -15.91 16.38 -8.11
CA THR A 234 -15.39 16.79 -6.79
C THR A 234 -14.25 17.81 -6.95
N TYR A 235 -13.42 17.59 -7.97
CA TYR A 235 -12.28 18.42 -8.31
C TYR A 235 -12.27 18.72 -9.81
N LEU A 236 -11.53 19.74 -10.20
CA LEU A 236 -11.23 20.03 -11.60
C LEU A 236 -10.03 19.21 -12.03
N TRP A 237 -10.27 18.19 -12.87
CA TRP A 237 -9.26 17.22 -13.29
C TRP A 237 -8.57 17.52 -14.62
N ASP A 238 -9.13 18.47 -15.39
CA ASP A 238 -8.69 18.76 -16.76
C ASP A 238 -8.53 20.27 -16.95
N GLY A 239 -7.62 20.67 -17.85
CA GLY A 239 -7.42 22.08 -18.18
C GLY A 239 -6.20 22.70 -17.49
N GLU A 240 -6.01 24.01 -17.71
CA GLU A 240 -4.88 24.77 -17.15
C GLU A 240 -5.09 25.08 -15.65
N ASP A 241 -6.33 25.14 -15.21
CA ASP A 241 -6.72 25.43 -13.82
C ASP A 241 -7.10 24.16 -13.05
N ALA A 242 -6.65 22.97 -13.50
CA ALA A 242 -6.94 21.70 -12.83
C ALA A 242 -6.42 21.70 -11.38
N ASP A 243 -7.26 21.25 -10.43
CA ASP A 243 -6.86 21.06 -9.04
C ASP A 243 -5.78 19.97 -8.94
N PHE A 244 -5.93 18.90 -9.73
CA PHE A 244 -4.98 17.79 -9.80
C PHE A 244 -4.66 17.41 -11.24
N THR A 245 -3.40 17.10 -11.47
CA THR A 245 -2.86 16.60 -12.73
C THR A 245 -2.35 15.17 -12.57
N PRO A 246 -2.05 14.43 -13.65
CA PRO A 246 -1.44 13.11 -13.53
C PRO A 246 -0.09 13.07 -12.80
N GLU A 247 0.51 14.20 -12.50
CA GLU A 247 1.81 14.35 -11.85
C GLU A 247 1.72 15.03 -10.48
N SER A 248 0.50 15.18 -9.93
CA SER A 248 0.30 15.83 -8.63
C SER A 248 0.69 14.92 -7.48
N ASP A 249 1.63 15.37 -6.65
CA ASP A 249 2.11 14.61 -5.47
C ASP A 249 1.12 14.63 -4.29
N ASP A 250 0.16 15.54 -4.32
CA ASP A 250 -0.82 15.80 -3.27
C ASP A 250 -2.21 15.22 -3.55
N LEU A 251 -2.31 14.20 -4.41
CA LEU A 251 -3.57 13.46 -4.61
C LEU A 251 -4.10 12.95 -3.26
N PRO A 252 -5.41 13.08 -2.98
CA PRO A 252 -6.00 12.60 -1.74
C PRO A 252 -5.81 11.09 -1.57
N TRP A 253 -5.39 10.63 -0.40
CA TRP A 253 -5.29 9.18 -0.14
C TRP A 253 -6.66 8.49 -0.21
N SER A 254 -7.71 9.15 0.27
CA SER A 254 -9.07 8.59 0.30
C SER A 254 -10.12 9.65 -0.03
N MET A 255 -11.16 9.25 -0.75
CA MET A 255 -12.28 10.12 -1.08
C MET A 255 -13.62 9.43 -0.85
N VAL A 256 -14.65 10.23 -0.52
CA VAL A 256 -16.03 9.79 -0.58
C VAL A 256 -16.43 9.75 -2.06
N PRO A 257 -16.84 8.59 -2.60
CA PRO A 257 -17.19 8.52 -4.02
C PRO A 257 -18.47 9.30 -4.32
N GLU A 258 -18.55 9.92 -5.49
CA GLU A 258 -19.75 10.66 -5.91
C GLU A 258 -20.97 9.77 -6.15
N LYS A 259 -20.75 8.49 -6.36
CA LYS A 259 -21.78 7.46 -6.51
C LYS A 259 -21.32 6.16 -5.88
N LEU A 260 -22.26 5.27 -5.60
CA LEU A 260 -21.92 3.92 -5.14
C LEU A 260 -21.02 3.22 -6.18
N ILE A 261 -19.85 2.77 -5.74
CA ILE A 261 -18.91 2.05 -6.59
C ILE A 261 -19.40 0.62 -6.76
N THR A 262 -19.56 0.19 -8.01
CA THR A 262 -19.97 -1.16 -8.36
C THR A 262 -18.77 -2.03 -8.73
N VAL A 263 -18.97 -3.35 -8.76
CA VAL A 263 -17.95 -4.28 -9.27
C VAL A 263 -17.53 -3.94 -10.71
N GLU A 264 -18.47 -3.46 -11.53
CA GLU A 264 -18.16 -3.05 -12.92
C GLU A 264 -17.32 -1.77 -12.97
N ASP A 265 -17.51 -0.82 -12.03
CA ASP A 265 -16.64 0.35 -11.91
C ASP A 265 -15.21 -0.08 -11.54
N VAL A 266 -15.06 -1.00 -10.59
CA VAL A 266 -13.73 -1.54 -10.21
C VAL A 266 -13.06 -2.25 -11.39
N LYS A 267 -13.76 -3.12 -12.11
CA LYS A 267 -13.23 -3.76 -13.32
C LYS A 267 -12.81 -2.74 -14.37
N TYR A 268 -13.61 -1.68 -14.57
CA TYR A 268 -13.30 -0.63 -15.53
C TYR A 268 -12.01 0.11 -15.17
N VAL A 269 -11.85 0.58 -13.95
CA VAL A 269 -10.65 1.34 -13.55
C VAL A 269 -9.40 0.46 -13.53
N LEU A 270 -9.50 -0.80 -13.10
CA LEU A 270 -8.36 -1.73 -13.09
C LEU A 270 -7.94 -2.20 -14.49
N SER A 271 -8.81 -2.11 -15.48
CA SER A 271 -8.49 -2.40 -16.89
C SER A 271 -8.23 -1.15 -17.74
N ALA A 272 -8.19 0.03 -17.11
CA ALA A 272 -8.12 1.29 -17.83
C ALA A 272 -6.74 1.57 -18.45
N HIS A 273 -6.77 2.36 -19.51
CA HIS A 273 -5.61 2.80 -20.27
C HIS A 273 -5.65 4.31 -20.59
N TYR A 274 -6.24 5.10 -19.70
CA TYR A 274 -6.48 6.54 -19.88
C TYR A 274 -7.44 6.89 -21.01
N GLN A 275 -8.36 6.00 -21.36
CA GLN A 275 -9.36 6.24 -22.38
C GLN A 275 -10.16 7.52 -22.11
N GLY A 276 -10.38 8.31 -23.17
CA GLY A 276 -11.03 9.61 -23.07
C GLY A 276 -10.15 10.76 -22.60
N THR A 277 -8.85 10.51 -22.43
CA THR A 277 -7.85 11.54 -22.08
C THR A 277 -6.82 11.72 -23.20
N PRO A 278 -6.00 12.80 -23.18
CA PRO A 278 -4.90 12.99 -24.13
C PRO A 278 -3.77 11.93 -24.01
N TYR A 279 -3.78 11.12 -22.97
CA TYR A 279 -2.72 10.16 -22.62
C TYR A 279 -2.98 8.75 -23.13
N ASP A 280 -4.18 8.48 -23.67
CA ASP A 280 -4.60 7.15 -24.13
C ASP A 280 -3.65 6.60 -25.21
N PRO A 281 -2.89 5.50 -24.95
CA PRO A 281 -1.99 4.90 -25.90
C PRO A 281 -2.71 4.29 -27.11
N TYR A 282 -3.99 3.98 -26.98
CA TYR A 282 -4.81 3.33 -28.02
C TYR A 282 -5.67 4.33 -28.81
N ALA A 283 -5.60 5.62 -28.51
CA ALA A 283 -6.31 6.64 -29.26
C ALA A 283 -5.94 6.60 -30.76
N LYS A 284 -6.96 6.45 -31.61
CA LYS A 284 -6.78 6.25 -33.05
C LYS A 284 -7.01 7.51 -33.89
N HIS A 285 -7.75 8.48 -33.35
CA HIS A 285 -8.19 9.66 -34.08
C HIS A 285 -7.77 10.93 -33.35
N GLY A 286 -7.39 11.95 -34.11
CA GLY A 286 -6.95 13.23 -33.58
C GLY A 286 -5.44 13.32 -33.33
N CYS A 287 -5.00 14.49 -32.84
CA CYS A 287 -3.62 14.73 -32.46
C CYS A 287 -3.44 14.44 -30.96
N HIS A 288 -2.62 13.48 -30.62
CA HIS A 288 -2.37 13.05 -29.25
C HIS A 288 -0.87 13.14 -28.90
N PRO A 289 -0.32 14.33 -28.71
CA PRO A 289 1.13 14.53 -28.48
C PRO A 289 1.59 13.93 -27.13
N LYS A 290 0.66 13.73 -26.19
CA LYS A 290 0.92 13.13 -24.85
C LYS A 290 0.64 11.62 -24.79
N LYS A 291 0.31 11.01 -25.91
CA LYS A 291 0.08 9.56 -26.03
C LYS A 291 1.31 8.77 -25.55
N ASN A 292 1.10 7.72 -24.78
CA ASN A 292 2.15 6.90 -24.15
C ASN A 292 3.05 7.65 -23.14
N LYS A 293 2.65 8.81 -22.65
CA LYS A 293 3.44 9.50 -21.61
C LYS A 293 3.49 8.70 -20.31
N TYR A 294 2.42 8.02 -19.96
CA TYR A 294 2.24 7.35 -18.68
C TYR A 294 2.01 5.86 -18.85
N ARG A 295 2.45 5.09 -17.81
CA ARG A 295 2.15 3.66 -17.72
C ARG A 295 0.65 3.47 -17.49
N VAL A 296 0.02 2.65 -18.31
CA VAL A 296 -1.40 2.30 -18.16
C VAL A 296 -1.65 1.40 -16.95
N ILE A 297 -2.90 1.40 -16.46
CA ILE A 297 -3.33 0.57 -15.34
C ILE A 297 -3.48 -0.87 -15.85
N GLY A 298 -4.38 -1.09 -16.80
CA GLY A 298 -4.59 -2.40 -17.44
C GLY A 298 -3.50 -2.72 -18.47
N ILE A 299 -2.52 -3.52 -18.08
CA ILE A 299 -1.46 -4.00 -18.96
C ILE A 299 -1.72 -5.43 -19.41
N ASN A 300 -1.13 -5.84 -20.54
CA ASN A 300 -1.28 -7.18 -21.07
C ASN A 300 -0.57 -8.28 -20.28
N ARG A 301 0.07 -7.93 -19.18
CA ARG A 301 0.79 -8.85 -18.28
C ARG A 301 0.09 -9.03 -16.93
N ASN A 302 -1.10 -8.49 -16.77
CA ASN A 302 -1.88 -8.73 -15.54
C ASN A 302 -2.26 -10.21 -15.50
N ASN A 303 -1.76 -10.91 -14.51
CA ASN A 303 -2.03 -12.33 -14.31
C ASN A 303 -3.31 -12.55 -13.48
N PHE A 304 -3.63 -11.59 -12.60
CA PHE A 304 -4.66 -11.76 -11.60
C PHE A 304 -5.30 -10.41 -11.19
N VAL A 305 -6.58 -10.45 -10.92
CA VAL A 305 -7.36 -9.38 -10.28
C VAL A 305 -8.26 -10.03 -9.23
N ALA A 306 -8.06 -9.67 -7.97
CA ALA A 306 -8.95 -10.06 -6.87
C ALA A 306 -10.01 -8.97 -6.66
N LEU A 307 -11.27 -9.38 -6.50
CA LEU A 307 -12.41 -8.51 -6.20
C LEU A 307 -13.17 -9.09 -5.00
#